data_634d7db850181c77b58a9c9807ac3fe1
#
_entry.id   634d7db850181c77b58a9c9807ac3fe1
#
_cell.length_a   1.000
_cell.length_b   1.000
_cell.length_c   1.000
_cell.angle_alpha   90.00
_cell.angle_beta   90.00
_cell.angle_gamma   90.00
#
_symmetry.space_group_name_H-M   'P 1'
#
loop_
_entity.id
_entity.type
_entity.pdbx_description
1 polymer ?
#
loop_
_entity_poly.entity_id
_entity_poly.type
_entity_poly.pdbx_seq_one_letter_code
_entity_poly.pdbx_strand_id
1 'polypeptide(L)'
;MKNLNRWLVKLLQAVLRALKRNERVYTPKTQVKDRTALKKPTEVKGVNLLLIRDTFTKESTIGRLYINGESFCDTLENPYINNERNISCIPKGQYKVRLRLARESATRDYLHLLVQDVPNRSYILFHRGNTAKDTSGCILVGNGREQNAVNNSRLAMDLVIKEILNLGGENINLIIKNK
;
A
#
# COMPACT_ATOMS: atom_id res chain seq x y z
N MET A 1 28.55 -6.70 1.10
CA MET A 1 27.26 -6.39 1.76
C MET A 1 27.15 -4.97 2.36
N LYS A 2 28.22 -4.21 2.54
CA LYS A 2 28.19 -2.83 3.12
C LYS A 2 27.68 -1.72 2.16
N ASN A 3 27.64 -1.92 0.85
CA ASN A 3 27.27 -0.87 -0.13
C ASN A 3 25.76 -0.77 -0.41
N LEU A 4 24.98 -1.80 -0.13
CA LEU A 4 23.53 -1.81 -0.38
C LEU A 4 22.79 -0.88 0.60
N ASN A 5 23.22 -0.85 1.87
CA ASN A 5 22.63 0.02 2.90
C ASN A 5 22.84 1.52 2.64
N ARG A 6 24.04 1.93 2.13
CA ARG A 6 24.30 3.36 1.83
C ARG A 6 23.47 3.88 0.67
N TRP A 7 23.16 3.03 -0.29
CA TRP A 7 22.32 3.40 -1.44
C TRP A 7 20.84 3.54 -1.02
N LEU A 8 20.33 2.60 -0.21
CA LEU A 8 18.98 2.66 0.38
C LEU A 8 18.79 3.93 1.22
N VAL A 9 19.76 4.31 2.04
CA VAL A 9 19.72 5.55 2.84
C VAL A 9 19.68 6.79 1.94
N LYS A 10 20.47 6.83 0.85
CA LYS A 10 20.43 7.95 -0.11
C LYS A 10 19.09 8.04 -0.86
N LEU A 11 18.53 6.89 -1.25
CA LEU A 11 17.21 6.83 -1.88
C LEU A 11 16.12 7.30 -0.91
N LEU A 12 16.15 6.83 0.34
CA LEU A 12 15.25 7.25 1.42
C LEU A 12 15.27 8.76 1.61
N GLN A 13 16.48 9.36 1.68
CA GLN A 13 16.65 10.80 1.82
C GLN A 13 16.14 11.59 0.59
N ALA A 14 16.31 11.05 -0.62
CA ALA A 14 15.82 11.67 -1.84
C ALA A 14 14.29 11.66 -1.91
N VAL A 15 13.67 10.54 -1.55
CA VAL A 15 12.20 10.40 -1.49
C VAL A 15 11.61 11.28 -0.40
N LEU A 16 12.20 11.33 0.79
CA LEU A 16 11.78 12.22 1.88
C LEU A 16 11.87 13.71 1.51
N ARG A 17 12.90 14.11 0.74
CA ARG A 17 13.00 15.48 0.21
C ARG A 17 11.93 15.80 -0.83
N ALA A 18 11.58 14.84 -1.70
CA ALA A 18 10.53 15.00 -2.69
C ALA A 18 9.13 15.10 -2.03
N LEU A 19 8.89 14.32 -0.97
CA LEU A 19 7.63 14.34 -0.21
C LEU A 19 7.47 15.64 0.59
N LYS A 20 8.54 16.18 1.21
CA LYS A 20 8.50 17.47 1.93
C LYS A 20 8.14 18.66 1.02
N ARG A 21 8.39 18.56 -0.28
CA ARG A 21 8.02 19.60 -1.25
C ARG A 21 6.52 19.69 -1.50
N ASN A 22 5.77 18.60 -1.22
CA ASN A 22 4.31 18.51 -1.43
C ASN A 22 3.47 18.81 -0.16
N GLU A 23 4.11 19.05 1.00
CA GLU A 23 3.40 19.26 2.28
C GLU A 23 2.70 20.64 2.44
N ARG A 24 2.73 21.52 1.43
CA ARG A 24 2.19 22.90 1.58
C ARG A 24 0.68 23.05 1.54
N VAL A 25 -0.12 21.97 1.45
CA VAL A 25 -1.59 22.09 1.21
C VAL A 25 -2.49 21.25 2.13
N TYR A 26 -2.00 20.56 3.16
CA TYR A 26 -2.93 19.79 4.00
C TYR A 26 -2.71 20.01 5.49
N THR A 27 -3.59 20.82 6.11
CA THR A 27 -3.78 20.85 7.58
C THR A 27 -5.03 20.06 7.94
N PRO A 28 -4.96 18.93 8.65
CA PRO A 28 -6.12 18.25 9.20
C PRO A 28 -6.69 19.06 10.37
N LYS A 29 -7.95 19.47 10.27
CA LYS A 29 -8.71 19.98 11.44
C LYS A 29 -9.17 18.80 12.29
N THR A 30 -8.27 18.25 13.10
CA THR A 30 -8.67 17.43 14.24
C THR A 30 -7.63 17.59 15.33
N GLN A 31 -8.06 18.06 16.48
CA GLN A 31 -7.23 18.25 17.67
C GLN A 31 -6.73 16.89 18.15
N VAL A 32 -5.42 16.67 18.05
CA VAL A 32 -4.76 15.54 18.70
C VAL A 32 -4.38 15.97 20.09
N LYS A 33 -5.06 15.39 21.10
CA LYS A 33 -4.67 15.46 22.50
C LYS A 33 -3.26 14.90 22.65
N ASP A 34 -2.46 15.66 23.36
CA ASP A 34 -1.14 15.41 23.90
C ASP A 34 -0.70 13.93 23.96
N ARG A 35 0.34 13.59 23.19
CA ARG A 35 1.05 12.31 23.27
C ARG A 35 2.50 12.52 23.65
N THR A 36 2.74 13.00 24.86
CA THR A 36 4.04 12.87 25.51
C THR A 36 4.14 11.51 26.20
N ALA A 37 4.48 10.49 25.43
CA ALA A 37 5.14 9.29 25.92
C ALA A 37 5.84 8.62 24.72
N LEU A 38 7.10 8.99 24.50
CA LEU A 38 8.00 8.25 23.63
C LEU A 38 8.20 6.82 24.19
N LYS A 39 7.36 5.87 23.77
CA LYS A 39 7.70 4.46 23.91
C LYS A 39 8.91 4.18 23.03
N LYS A 40 10.00 3.67 23.63
CA LYS A 40 11.15 3.09 22.92
C LYS A 40 10.64 2.20 21.78
N PRO A 41 11.23 2.28 20.56
CA PRO A 41 10.87 1.37 19.49
C PRO A 41 11.19 -0.05 19.94
N THR A 42 10.18 -0.87 20.15
CA THR A 42 10.34 -2.32 20.11
C THR A 42 10.82 -2.67 18.69
N GLU A 43 11.89 -3.42 18.55
CA GLU A 43 12.40 -3.91 17.26
C GLU A 43 11.26 -4.64 16.51
N VAL A 44 10.52 -3.92 15.70
CA VAL A 44 9.57 -4.51 14.76
C VAL A 44 10.40 -5.02 13.59
N LYS A 45 10.79 -6.30 13.64
CA LYS A 45 11.48 -6.98 12.54
C LYS A 45 10.52 -7.12 11.34
N GLY A 46 10.33 -6.05 10.59
CA GLY A 46 9.57 -6.03 9.34
C GLY A 46 8.27 -5.21 9.38
N VAL A 47 7.68 -5.01 8.22
CA VAL A 47 6.41 -4.30 8.01
C VAL A 47 5.29 -5.33 7.82
N ASN A 48 4.24 -5.27 8.62
CA ASN A 48 3.09 -6.15 8.52
C ASN A 48 1.89 -5.39 7.95
N LEU A 49 1.49 -5.76 6.75
CA LEU A 49 0.29 -5.29 6.09
C LEU A 49 -0.85 -6.28 6.33
N LEU A 50 -2.00 -5.79 6.76
CA LEU A 50 -3.23 -6.57 6.86
C LEU A 50 -4.30 -5.90 6.01
N LEU A 51 -4.78 -6.58 4.99
CA LEU A 51 -5.91 -6.15 4.18
C LEU A 51 -7.14 -6.95 4.60
N ILE A 52 -8.16 -6.26 5.11
CA ILE A 52 -9.46 -6.83 5.44
C ILE A 52 -10.45 -6.36 4.39
N ARG A 53 -10.93 -7.29 3.55
CA ARG A 53 -12.00 -7.05 2.59
C ARG A 53 -13.34 -7.13 3.32
N ASP A 54 -14.14 -6.08 3.22
CA ASP A 54 -15.40 -5.96 3.98
C ASP A 54 -16.63 -5.67 3.12
N THR A 55 -16.45 -5.25 1.86
CA THR A 55 -17.54 -4.91 0.95
C THR A 55 -17.34 -5.60 -0.39
N PHE A 56 -18.33 -6.36 -0.81
CA PHE A 56 -18.28 -7.19 -2.02
C PHE A 56 -19.47 -6.85 -2.90
N THR A 57 -19.20 -6.45 -4.14
CA THR A 57 -20.22 -6.18 -5.15
C THR A 57 -19.92 -6.97 -6.43
N LYS A 58 -20.78 -6.85 -7.44
CA LYS A 58 -20.48 -7.42 -8.77
C LYS A 58 -19.38 -6.66 -9.51
N GLU A 59 -19.06 -5.44 -9.07
CA GLU A 59 -18.12 -4.54 -9.75
C GLU A 59 -16.78 -4.41 -9.03
N SER A 60 -16.76 -4.57 -7.69
CA SER A 60 -15.54 -4.38 -6.91
C SER A 60 -15.54 -5.16 -5.60
N THR A 61 -14.36 -5.28 -5.03
CA THR A 61 -14.11 -5.69 -3.65
C THR A 61 -13.42 -4.53 -2.94
N ILE A 62 -14.05 -3.98 -1.89
CA ILE A 62 -13.48 -2.89 -1.10
C ILE A 62 -13.06 -3.44 0.27
N GLY A 63 -11.98 -2.89 0.80
CA GLY A 63 -11.43 -3.30 2.09
C GLY A 63 -10.71 -2.17 2.80
N ARG A 64 -10.05 -2.53 3.89
CA ARG A 64 -9.25 -1.65 4.71
C ARG A 64 -7.84 -2.21 4.87
N LEU A 65 -6.84 -1.39 4.60
CA LEU A 65 -5.44 -1.70 4.84
C LEU A 65 -5.03 -1.22 6.23
N TYR A 66 -4.35 -2.09 6.95
CA TYR A 66 -3.70 -1.82 8.22
C TYR A 66 -2.20 -1.98 8.05
N ILE A 67 -1.40 -1.13 8.68
CA ILE A 67 0.06 -1.21 8.73
C ILE A 67 0.47 -1.37 10.19
N ASN A 68 1.14 -2.47 10.53
CA ASN A 68 1.54 -2.82 11.91
C ASN A 68 0.39 -2.71 12.92
N GLY A 69 -0.84 -3.09 12.52
CA GLY A 69 -2.04 -3.08 13.35
C GLY A 69 -2.82 -1.76 13.35
N GLU A 70 -2.25 -0.67 12.85
CA GLU A 70 -2.92 0.62 12.77
C GLU A 70 -3.72 0.73 11.45
N SER A 71 -4.98 1.17 11.54
CA SER A 71 -5.83 1.43 10.37
C SER A 71 -5.25 2.56 9.52
N PHE A 72 -5.04 2.30 8.24
CA PHE A 72 -4.25 3.21 7.40
C PHE A 72 -5.05 3.84 6.25
N CYS A 73 -5.51 3.04 5.29
CA CYS A 73 -6.23 3.55 4.12
C CYS A 73 -7.26 2.52 3.62
N ASP A 74 -8.15 2.95 2.74
CA ASP A 74 -9.08 2.07 2.04
C ASP A 74 -8.39 1.38 0.86
N THR A 75 -8.94 0.24 0.43
CA THR A 75 -8.49 -0.49 -0.75
C THR A 75 -9.64 -0.82 -1.67
N LEU A 76 -9.35 -0.93 -2.96
CA LEU A 76 -10.28 -1.44 -3.96
C LEU A 76 -9.59 -2.43 -4.88
N GLU A 77 -10.27 -3.50 -5.20
CA GLU A 77 -9.85 -4.57 -6.10
C GLU A 77 -11.02 -4.96 -7.03
N ASN A 78 -10.71 -5.72 -8.08
CA ASN A 78 -11.76 -6.38 -8.85
C ASN A 78 -12.56 -7.36 -7.95
N PRO A 79 -13.76 -7.80 -8.32
CA PRO A 79 -14.44 -8.91 -7.67
C PRO A 79 -13.59 -10.17 -7.66
N TYR A 80 -13.82 -11.08 -6.71
CA TYR A 80 -13.14 -12.38 -6.72
C TYR A 80 -13.81 -13.33 -7.72
N ILE A 81 -13.08 -13.69 -8.77
CA ILE A 81 -13.51 -14.64 -9.81
C ILE A 81 -12.42 -15.71 -9.95
N ASN A 82 -12.36 -16.63 -8.96
CA ASN A 82 -11.48 -17.81 -8.96
C ASN A 82 -10.00 -17.51 -9.31
N ASN A 83 -9.50 -16.33 -8.91
CA ASN A 83 -8.13 -15.88 -9.24
C ASN A 83 -7.86 -15.78 -10.76
N GLU A 84 -8.88 -15.60 -11.58
CA GLU A 84 -8.75 -15.48 -13.02
C GLU A 84 -7.95 -14.23 -13.39
N ARG A 85 -7.05 -14.36 -14.38
CA ARG A 85 -6.17 -13.26 -14.80
C ARG A 85 -6.98 -12.10 -15.37
N ASN A 86 -6.54 -10.91 -15.07
CA ASN A 86 -7.03 -9.63 -15.57
C ASN A 86 -8.43 -9.21 -15.11
N ILE A 87 -9.21 -10.08 -14.47
CA ILE A 87 -10.59 -9.79 -14.05
C ILE A 87 -10.86 -10.04 -12.56
N SER A 88 -10.00 -10.80 -11.88
CA SER A 88 -10.16 -11.18 -10.48
C SER A 88 -9.15 -10.50 -9.58
N CYS A 89 -9.55 -10.12 -8.36
CA CYS A 89 -8.60 -9.91 -7.28
C CYS A 89 -7.90 -11.23 -6.93
N ILE A 90 -6.78 -11.15 -6.20
CA ILE A 90 -6.01 -12.32 -5.78
C ILE A 90 -6.70 -13.04 -4.59
N PRO A 91 -6.41 -14.32 -4.34
CA PRO A 91 -6.97 -15.05 -3.21
C PRO A 91 -6.63 -14.40 -1.86
N LYS A 92 -7.45 -14.66 -0.84
CA LYS A 92 -7.03 -14.45 0.54
C LYS A 92 -5.83 -15.35 0.87
N GLY A 93 -4.94 -14.87 1.73
CA GLY A 93 -3.71 -15.61 2.04
C GLY A 93 -2.62 -14.74 2.63
N GLN A 94 -1.42 -15.30 2.68
CA GLN A 94 -0.20 -14.62 3.13
C GLN A 94 0.75 -14.48 1.96
N TYR A 95 1.33 -13.31 1.81
CA TYR A 95 2.21 -12.97 0.71
C TYR A 95 3.43 -12.18 1.19
N LYS A 96 4.53 -12.30 0.48
CA LYS A 96 5.64 -11.37 0.59
C LYS A 96 5.39 -10.16 -0.31
N VAL A 97 5.86 -9.00 0.15
CA VAL A 97 5.75 -7.76 -0.61
C VAL A 97 7.11 -7.11 -0.66
N ARG A 98 7.42 -6.44 -1.76
CA ARG A 98 8.61 -5.60 -1.87
C ARG A 98 8.29 -4.24 -2.48
N LEU A 99 9.11 -3.27 -2.15
CA LEU A 99 9.14 -2.00 -2.88
C LEU A 99 9.57 -2.26 -4.33
N ARG A 100 8.89 -1.61 -5.27
CA ARG A 100 9.20 -1.63 -6.69
C ARG A 100 9.46 -0.22 -7.18
N LEU A 101 10.62 -0.01 -7.78
CA LEU A 101 11.06 1.31 -8.23
C LEU A 101 10.36 1.69 -9.55
N ALA A 102 10.24 2.99 -9.82
CA ALA A 102 9.72 3.51 -11.08
C ALA A 102 10.45 2.90 -12.30
N ARG A 103 11.78 2.82 -12.26
CA ARG A 103 12.61 2.25 -13.33
C ARG A 103 12.37 0.76 -13.60
N GLU A 104 11.73 0.04 -12.70
CA GLU A 104 11.34 -1.35 -12.89
C GLU A 104 9.98 -1.50 -13.57
N SER A 105 9.31 -0.40 -13.89
CA SER A 105 7.98 -0.37 -14.48
C SER A 105 7.98 0.43 -15.79
N ALA A 106 7.41 -0.16 -16.85
CA ALA A 106 7.21 0.54 -18.11
C ALA A 106 6.04 1.55 -18.07
N THR A 107 5.16 1.45 -17.06
CA THR A 107 3.90 2.19 -17.03
C THR A 107 3.70 3.07 -15.80
N ARG A 108 4.61 3.01 -14.81
CA ARG A 108 4.51 3.77 -13.56
C ARG A 108 5.82 4.46 -13.23
N ASP A 109 5.75 5.77 -13.09
CA ASP A 109 6.87 6.68 -12.81
C ASP A 109 7.06 6.97 -11.30
N TYR A 110 6.44 6.15 -10.43
CA TYR A 110 6.48 6.32 -8.98
C TYR A 110 6.76 5.00 -8.25
N LEU A 111 7.19 5.08 -7.00
CA LEU A 111 7.35 3.94 -6.09
C LEU A 111 6.00 3.28 -5.81
N HIS A 112 5.97 1.97 -5.92
CA HIS A 112 4.79 1.14 -5.63
C HIS A 112 5.21 -0.18 -4.99
N LEU A 113 4.25 -1.04 -4.63
CA LEU A 113 4.55 -2.32 -4.00
C LEU A 113 4.25 -3.45 -4.98
N LEU A 114 5.09 -4.48 -4.95
CA LEU A 114 4.88 -5.74 -5.68
C LEU A 114 4.56 -6.84 -4.68
N VAL A 115 3.40 -7.46 -4.84
CA VAL A 115 3.02 -8.69 -4.14
C VAL A 115 3.67 -9.87 -4.86
N GLN A 116 4.44 -10.67 -4.12
CA GLN A 116 5.23 -11.76 -4.66
C GLN A 116 4.50 -13.10 -4.52
N ASP A 117 4.89 -14.05 -5.35
CA ASP A 117 4.49 -15.46 -5.27
C ASP A 117 2.96 -15.71 -5.23
N VAL A 118 2.20 -14.86 -5.91
CA VAL A 118 0.76 -15.06 -6.07
C VAL A 118 0.53 -16.23 -7.05
N PRO A 119 -0.17 -17.30 -6.66
CA PRO A 119 -0.39 -18.46 -7.51
C PRO A 119 -0.97 -18.08 -8.88
N ASN A 120 -0.34 -18.53 -9.96
CA ASN A 120 -0.74 -18.28 -11.35
C ASN A 120 -0.86 -16.79 -11.76
N ARG A 121 -0.30 -15.87 -11.00
CA ARG A 121 -0.35 -14.42 -11.27
C ARG A 121 1.05 -13.82 -11.20
N SER A 122 1.28 -12.81 -11.99
CA SER A 122 2.50 -11.99 -11.97
C SER A 122 2.14 -10.51 -11.94
N TYR A 123 3.05 -9.69 -11.42
CA TYR A 123 2.90 -8.24 -11.36
C TYR A 123 1.64 -7.75 -10.64
N ILE A 124 1.24 -8.43 -9.55
CA ILE A 124 0.22 -7.92 -8.64
C ILE A 124 0.83 -6.78 -7.81
N LEU A 125 0.26 -5.61 -7.93
CA LEU A 125 0.81 -4.38 -7.36
C LEU A 125 -0.19 -3.73 -6.39
N PHE A 126 0.33 -2.99 -5.42
CA PHE A 126 -0.41 -1.86 -4.85
C PHE A 126 -0.09 -0.64 -5.69
N HIS A 127 -1.11 0.03 -6.22
CA HIS A 127 -0.91 1.20 -7.07
C HIS A 127 -2.08 2.20 -7.01
N ARG A 128 -1.89 3.34 -7.68
CA ARG A 128 -2.88 4.40 -7.81
C ARG A 128 -4.00 3.96 -8.76
N GLY A 129 -5.23 4.38 -8.46
CA GLY A 129 -6.45 4.11 -9.20
C GLY A 129 -7.65 4.26 -8.26
N ASN A 130 -8.81 4.60 -8.76
CA ASN A 130 -9.99 4.90 -7.96
C ASN A 130 -11.15 3.91 -8.15
N THR A 131 -11.17 3.16 -9.25
CA THR A 131 -12.25 2.23 -9.60
C THR A 131 -11.70 0.90 -10.10
N ALA A 132 -12.53 -0.13 -10.18
CA ALA A 132 -12.13 -1.44 -10.71
C ALA A 132 -11.67 -1.40 -12.19
N LYS A 133 -11.98 -0.34 -12.93
CA LYS A 133 -11.50 -0.12 -14.30
C LYS A 133 -10.02 0.26 -14.35
N ASP A 134 -9.46 0.73 -13.24
CA ASP A 134 -8.06 1.14 -13.14
C ASP A 134 -7.13 -0.03 -12.81
N THR A 135 -7.68 -1.25 -12.67
CA THR A 135 -6.91 -2.44 -12.30
C THR A 135 -7.34 -3.70 -13.06
N SER A 136 -6.39 -4.59 -13.25
CA SER A 136 -6.60 -5.93 -13.80
C SER A 136 -6.21 -6.99 -12.75
N GLY A 137 -6.66 -6.78 -11.50
CA GLY A 137 -6.41 -7.67 -10.37
C GLY A 137 -5.35 -7.19 -9.38
N CYS A 138 -4.80 -6.00 -9.56
CA CYS A 138 -3.96 -5.32 -8.56
C CYS A 138 -4.82 -4.70 -7.45
N ILE A 139 -4.17 -4.27 -6.38
CA ILE A 139 -4.77 -3.64 -5.21
C ILE A 139 -4.62 -2.12 -5.35
N LEU A 140 -5.73 -1.41 -5.45
CA LEU A 140 -5.76 0.05 -5.40
C LEU A 140 -5.83 0.51 -3.95
N VAL A 141 -5.24 1.65 -3.65
CA VAL A 141 -5.32 2.30 -2.34
C VAL A 141 -6.00 3.65 -2.46
N GLY A 142 -6.78 4.04 -1.44
CA GLY A 142 -7.49 5.31 -1.44
C GLY A 142 -7.63 5.89 -0.03
N ASN A 143 -7.85 7.19 0.05
CA ASN A 143 -8.16 7.89 1.30
C ASN A 143 -9.62 8.36 1.27
N GLY A 144 -10.52 7.46 1.64
CA GLY A 144 -11.96 7.54 1.53
C GLY A 144 -12.53 6.56 0.52
N ARG A 145 -13.75 6.06 0.78
CA ARG A 145 -14.47 5.09 -0.05
C ARG A 145 -15.88 5.56 -0.39
N GLU A 146 -16.31 5.18 -1.56
CA GLU A 146 -17.68 5.30 -2.04
C GLU A 146 -18.16 3.95 -2.61
N GLN A 147 -19.37 3.88 -3.11
CA GLN A 147 -19.85 2.67 -3.78
C GLN A 147 -18.99 2.37 -5.03
N ASN A 148 -18.31 1.22 -5.03
CA ASN A 148 -17.42 0.75 -6.10
C ASN A 148 -16.25 1.71 -6.43
N ALA A 149 -15.87 2.59 -5.51
CA ALA A 149 -14.77 3.53 -5.69
C ALA A 149 -13.99 3.78 -4.40
N VAL A 150 -12.74 4.19 -4.56
CA VAL A 150 -11.91 4.81 -3.52
C VAL A 150 -11.43 6.18 -4.02
N ASN A 151 -11.17 7.09 -3.09
CA ASN A 151 -10.81 8.47 -3.42
C ASN A 151 -9.34 8.76 -3.12
N ASN A 152 -8.81 9.82 -3.74
CA ASN A 152 -7.46 10.34 -3.45
C ASN A 152 -6.35 9.28 -3.51
N SER A 153 -6.41 8.36 -4.48
CA SER A 153 -5.49 7.22 -4.59
C SER A 153 -4.02 7.63 -4.71
N ARG A 154 -3.71 8.78 -5.32
CA ARG A 154 -2.35 9.32 -5.39
C ARG A 154 -1.82 9.62 -3.99
N LEU A 155 -2.57 10.40 -3.20
CA LEU A 155 -2.19 10.73 -1.83
C LEU A 155 -2.07 9.49 -0.96
N ALA A 156 -3.04 8.58 -1.05
CA ALA A 156 -3.02 7.33 -0.29
C ALA A 156 -1.77 6.50 -0.60
N MET A 157 -1.40 6.37 -1.87
CA MET A 157 -0.20 5.60 -2.26
C MET A 157 1.09 6.27 -1.75
N ASP A 158 1.19 7.60 -1.84
CA ASP A 158 2.34 8.34 -1.34
C ASP A 158 2.50 8.18 0.19
N LEU A 159 1.38 8.19 0.93
CA LEU A 159 1.36 7.96 2.38
C LEU A 159 1.74 6.51 2.74
N VAL A 160 1.23 5.51 2.01
CA VAL A 160 1.59 4.09 2.20
C VAL A 160 3.10 3.90 2.00
N ILE A 161 3.65 4.44 0.92
CA ILE A 161 5.09 4.34 0.65
C ILE A 161 5.90 5.07 1.73
N LYS A 162 5.49 6.27 2.13
CA LYS A 162 6.15 7.03 3.20
C LYS A 162 6.22 6.23 4.50
N GLU A 163 5.09 5.63 4.90
CA GLU A 163 5.03 4.84 6.12
C GLU A 163 5.89 3.58 6.05
N ILE A 164 5.83 2.83 4.96
CA ILE A 164 6.68 1.65 4.75
C ILE A 164 8.16 2.02 4.82
N LEU A 165 8.57 3.13 4.21
CA LEU A 165 9.95 3.61 4.26
C LEU A 165 10.37 4.05 5.68
N ASN A 166 9.48 4.69 6.44
CA ASN A 166 9.72 5.05 7.83
C ASN A 166 9.94 3.81 8.72
N LEU A 167 9.29 2.70 8.37
CA LEU A 167 9.42 1.40 9.04
C LEU A 167 10.60 0.54 8.52
N GLY A 168 11.47 1.11 7.69
CA GLY A 168 12.67 0.46 7.16
C GLY A 168 12.55 -0.09 5.74
N GLY A 169 11.35 -0.23 5.20
CA GLY A 169 11.10 -0.61 3.80
C GLY A 169 11.47 -2.05 3.42
N GLU A 170 11.78 -2.90 4.40
CA GLU A 170 12.25 -4.28 4.20
C GLU A 170 11.35 -5.29 4.94
N ASN A 171 11.43 -6.56 4.55
CA ASN A 171 10.69 -7.66 5.17
C ASN A 171 9.18 -7.38 5.29
N ILE A 172 8.57 -6.93 4.20
CA ILE A 172 7.15 -6.56 4.15
C ILE A 172 6.33 -7.85 3.96
N ASN A 173 5.42 -8.11 4.89
CA ASN A 173 4.47 -9.22 4.83
C ASN A 173 3.07 -8.68 4.62
N LEU A 174 2.26 -9.37 3.83
CA LEU A 174 0.85 -9.04 3.59
C LEU A 174 -0.02 -10.21 3.97
N ILE A 175 -1.04 -9.96 4.76
CA ILE A 175 -2.13 -10.91 5.02
C ILE A 175 -3.41 -10.33 4.43
N ILE A 176 -4.12 -11.11 3.62
CA ILE A 176 -5.43 -10.77 3.06
C ILE A 176 -6.48 -11.67 3.69
N LYS A 177 -7.53 -11.05 4.25
CA LYS A 177 -8.69 -11.72 4.85
C LYS A 177 -9.99 -11.11 4.36
N ASN A 178 -11.05 -11.89 4.37
CA ASN A 178 -12.42 -11.39 4.30
C ASN A 178 -12.92 -11.19 5.73
N LYS A 179 -13.78 -10.21 5.93
CA LYS A 179 -14.53 -9.99 7.18
C LYS A 179 -15.56 -11.09 7.36
#